data_4a1ba1ed2a90beb09507fa1c69824de3
#
_entry.id   4a1ba1ed2a90beb09507fa1c69824de3
#
_cell.length_a   1.000
_cell.length_b   1.000
_cell.length_c   1.000
_cell.angle_alpha   90.00
_cell.angle_beta   90.00
_cell.angle_gamma   90.00
#
_symmetry.space_group_name_H-M   'P 1'
#
loop_
_entity.id
_entity.type
_entity.pdbx_description
1 polymer ?
#
loop_
_entity_poly.entity_id
_entity_poly.type
_entity_poly.pdbx_seq_one_letter_code
_entity_poly.pdbx_strand_id
1 'polypeptide(L)'
;EDPDLVPAQVKGAVVFSVPCRLADAVVEMDKISNRPYMHYFMKGLRNKIREKAARFPNLIDTDGLAQMITFEPFDNKYTAPLHGFEDAADYYRRCSSAQFIDSIRVPTLLVQAQDDPFLSASCYPVAEAEASERLFLEITQFGGHVGFMGGWQERDYWSEKRALTFIDEMNKN
;
A
#
# COMPACT_ATOMS: atom_id res chain seq x y z
N GLU A 1 8.35 11.83 0.45
CA GLU A 1 9.75 11.97 0.90
C GLU A 1 10.19 13.44 0.93
N ASP A 2 9.89 14.23 -0.09
CA ASP A 2 10.15 15.67 -0.09
C ASP A 2 8.83 16.45 -0.15
N PRO A 3 8.34 16.96 0.99
CA PRO A 3 7.05 17.64 1.04
C PRO A 3 7.04 18.97 0.26
N ASP A 4 8.19 19.56 0.00
CA ASP A 4 8.29 20.82 -0.73
C ASP A 4 8.14 20.64 -2.25
N LEU A 5 8.21 19.38 -2.72
CA LEU A 5 7.93 19.04 -4.12
C LEU A 5 6.43 18.88 -4.42
N VAL A 6 5.55 18.95 -3.42
CA VAL A 6 4.10 18.86 -3.65
C VAL A 6 3.62 20.11 -4.39
N PRO A 7 3.11 20.00 -5.64
CA PRO A 7 2.66 21.16 -6.38
C PRO A 7 1.51 21.89 -5.68
N ALA A 8 1.49 23.22 -5.75
CA ALA A 8 0.45 24.05 -5.12
C ALA A 8 -0.99 23.74 -5.62
N GLN A 9 -1.11 23.08 -6.76
CA GLN A 9 -2.37 22.60 -7.33
C GLN A 9 -2.95 21.40 -6.57
N VAL A 10 -2.11 20.63 -5.85
CA VAL A 10 -2.57 19.52 -5.00
C VAL A 10 -3.17 20.11 -3.73
N LYS A 11 -4.48 20.07 -3.59
CA LYS A 11 -5.21 20.66 -2.46
C LYS A 11 -5.51 19.68 -1.34
N GLY A 12 -5.42 18.40 -1.62
CA GLY A 12 -5.65 17.32 -0.65
C GLY A 12 -5.41 15.97 -1.27
N ALA A 13 -5.47 14.92 -0.46
CA ALA A 13 -5.32 13.54 -0.89
C ALA A 13 -6.34 12.65 -0.18
N VAL A 14 -6.80 11.61 -0.87
CA VAL A 14 -7.58 10.53 -0.27
C VAL A 14 -6.93 9.20 -0.63
N VAL A 15 -6.63 8.39 0.36
CA VAL A 15 -5.95 7.11 0.17
C VAL A 15 -6.67 6.02 0.94
N PHE A 16 -6.71 4.83 0.38
CA PHE A 16 -7.39 3.66 0.95
C PHE A 16 -6.42 2.52 1.12
N SER A 17 -6.53 1.81 2.25
CA SER A 17 -5.84 0.53 2.52
C SER A 17 -4.31 0.62 2.33
N VAL A 18 -3.72 1.69 2.80
CA VAL A 18 -2.26 1.89 2.69
C VAL A 18 -1.54 1.04 3.72
N PRO A 19 -0.60 0.17 3.32
CA PRO A 19 0.26 -0.55 4.25
C PRO A 19 1.33 0.41 4.81
N CYS A 20 0.97 1.19 5.84
CA CYS A 20 1.86 2.20 6.40
C CYS A 20 3.18 1.61 6.94
N ARG A 21 3.20 0.31 7.28
CA ARG A 21 4.37 -0.47 7.69
C ARG A 21 4.49 -1.70 6.80
N LEU A 22 5.32 -1.62 5.76
CA LEU A 22 5.44 -2.66 4.73
C LEU A 22 5.89 -4.01 5.30
N ALA A 23 6.88 -4.01 6.19
CA ALA A 23 7.36 -5.26 6.79
C ALA A 23 6.25 -6.03 7.51
N ASP A 24 5.41 -5.31 8.27
CA ASP A 24 4.31 -5.92 9.01
C ASP A 24 3.19 -6.40 8.08
N ALA A 25 2.92 -5.67 7.00
CA ALA A 25 1.97 -6.11 5.97
C ALA A 25 2.46 -7.37 5.23
N VAL A 26 3.76 -7.49 4.97
CA VAL A 26 4.34 -8.71 4.37
C VAL A 26 4.17 -9.90 5.31
N VAL A 27 4.41 -9.74 6.62
CA VAL A 27 4.16 -10.79 7.62
C VAL A 27 2.68 -11.19 7.66
N GLU A 28 1.77 -10.21 7.55
CA GLU A 28 0.34 -10.49 7.49
C GLU A 28 -0.02 -11.30 6.24
N MET A 29 0.53 -10.93 5.09
CA MET A 29 0.33 -11.63 3.83
C MET A 29 0.86 -13.07 3.82
N ASP A 30 1.87 -13.39 4.63
CA ASP A 30 2.44 -14.75 4.73
C ASP A 30 1.55 -15.72 5.55
N LYS A 31 0.51 -15.22 6.21
CA LYS A 31 -0.42 -16.08 6.96
C LYS A 31 -1.14 -17.09 6.04
N ILE A 32 -1.49 -18.22 6.61
CA ILE A 32 -2.17 -19.32 5.89
C ILE A 32 -3.49 -18.84 5.25
N SER A 33 -4.22 -17.97 5.93
CA SER A 33 -5.47 -17.38 5.42
C SER A 33 -5.28 -16.61 4.12
N ASN A 34 -4.11 -16.04 3.91
CA ASN A 34 -3.79 -15.20 2.76
C ASN A 34 -3.09 -15.96 1.61
N ARG A 35 -2.87 -17.26 1.75
CA ARG A 35 -2.24 -18.09 0.70
C ARG A 35 -2.87 -17.98 -0.69
N PRO A 36 -4.21 -17.93 -0.86
CA PRO A 36 -4.82 -17.76 -2.18
C PRO A 36 -4.40 -16.43 -2.83
N TYR A 37 -4.39 -15.34 -2.08
CA TYR A 37 -3.95 -14.02 -2.54
C TYR A 37 -2.45 -14.03 -2.87
N MET A 38 -1.63 -14.54 -1.96
CA MET A 38 -0.19 -14.67 -2.17
C MET A 38 0.13 -15.47 -3.44
N HIS A 39 -0.56 -16.60 -3.66
CA HIS A 39 -0.38 -17.38 -4.88
C HIS A 39 -0.70 -16.57 -6.13
N TYR A 40 -1.80 -15.81 -6.12
CA TYR A 40 -2.20 -14.97 -7.24
C TYR A 40 -1.17 -13.87 -7.52
N PHE A 41 -0.72 -13.14 -6.50
CA PHE A 41 0.30 -12.11 -6.64
C PHE A 41 1.63 -12.67 -7.14
N MET A 42 2.12 -13.73 -6.53
CA MET A 42 3.38 -14.35 -6.93
C MET A 42 3.34 -14.94 -8.33
N LYS A 43 2.21 -15.46 -8.78
CA LYS A 43 2.02 -15.88 -10.18
C LYS A 43 2.21 -14.69 -11.14
N GLY A 44 1.59 -13.55 -10.84
CA GLY A 44 1.69 -12.32 -11.63
C GLY A 44 3.12 -11.79 -11.67
N LEU A 45 3.76 -11.70 -10.50
CA LEU A 45 5.14 -11.21 -10.37
C LEU A 45 6.14 -12.10 -11.12
N ARG A 46 6.05 -13.42 -10.95
CA ARG A 46 6.92 -14.36 -11.69
C ARG A 46 6.75 -14.24 -13.22
N ASN A 47 5.53 -14.04 -13.70
CA ASN A 47 5.29 -13.84 -15.14
C ASN A 47 5.94 -12.53 -15.63
N LYS A 48 5.82 -11.44 -14.90
CA LYS A 48 6.48 -10.17 -15.22
C LYS A 48 8.00 -10.31 -15.29
N ILE A 49 8.62 -11.06 -14.37
CA ILE A 49 10.07 -11.31 -14.41
C ILE A 49 10.44 -12.13 -15.65
N ARG A 50 9.70 -13.19 -15.99
CA ARG A 50 9.96 -13.98 -17.21
C ARG A 50 9.87 -13.14 -18.49
N GLU A 51 8.86 -12.28 -18.59
CA GLU A 51 8.71 -11.36 -19.72
C GLU A 51 9.87 -10.37 -19.81
N LYS A 52 10.29 -9.82 -18.67
CA LYS A 52 11.46 -8.93 -18.62
C LYS A 52 12.76 -9.66 -18.96
N ALA A 53 12.97 -10.87 -18.45
CA ALA A 53 14.15 -11.68 -18.74
C ALA A 53 14.24 -12.04 -20.24
N ALA A 54 13.13 -12.29 -20.90
CA ALA A 54 13.10 -12.50 -22.35
C ALA A 54 13.55 -11.26 -23.15
N ARG A 55 13.30 -10.05 -22.62
CA ARG A 55 13.72 -8.78 -23.24
C ARG A 55 15.17 -8.39 -22.87
N PHE A 56 15.61 -8.81 -21.67
CA PHE A 56 16.90 -8.43 -21.09
C PHE A 56 17.63 -9.67 -20.53
N PRO A 57 17.99 -10.64 -21.38
CA PRO A 57 18.48 -11.96 -20.97
C PRO A 57 19.79 -11.92 -20.19
N ASN A 58 20.60 -10.87 -20.36
CA ASN A 58 21.88 -10.71 -19.66
C ASN A 58 21.79 -9.89 -18.38
N LEU A 59 20.60 -9.35 -18.05
CA LEU A 59 20.41 -8.46 -16.92
C LEU A 59 19.51 -9.06 -15.82
N ILE A 60 18.65 -10.01 -16.19
CA ILE A 60 17.66 -10.56 -15.27
C ILE A 60 17.87 -12.07 -15.14
N ASP A 61 18.39 -12.48 -14.02
CA ASP A 61 18.52 -13.88 -13.63
C ASP A 61 17.18 -14.45 -13.15
N THR A 62 16.78 -15.58 -13.72
CA THR A 62 15.52 -16.28 -13.36
C THR A 62 15.74 -17.52 -12.50
N ASP A 63 16.98 -17.81 -12.08
CA ASP A 63 17.27 -18.96 -11.23
C ASP A 63 16.52 -18.85 -9.89
N GLY A 64 15.91 -19.94 -9.47
CA GLY A 64 15.11 -19.95 -8.24
C GLY A 64 13.76 -19.21 -8.30
N LEU A 65 13.42 -18.56 -9.42
CA LEU A 65 12.16 -17.78 -9.53
C LEU A 65 10.91 -18.62 -9.26
N ALA A 66 10.91 -19.89 -9.70
CA ALA A 66 9.75 -20.78 -9.53
C ALA A 66 9.48 -21.13 -8.05
N GLN A 67 10.51 -21.15 -7.21
CA GLN A 67 10.47 -21.48 -5.79
C GLN A 67 10.08 -20.27 -4.91
N MET A 68 10.11 -19.07 -5.45
CA MET A 68 9.69 -17.87 -4.72
C MET A 68 8.17 -17.82 -4.62
N ILE A 69 7.66 -18.16 -3.44
CA ILE A 69 6.21 -18.26 -3.16
C ILE A 69 5.70 -17.17 -2.23
N THR A 70 6.59 -16.32 -1.71
CA THR A 70 6.31 -15.19 -0.83
C THR A 70 7.04 -13.93 -1.29
N PHE A 71 6.69 -12.77 -0.73
CA PHE A 71 7.25 -11.49 -1.16
C PHE A 71 8.73 -11.33 -0.78
N GLU A 72 9.13 -11.66 0.44
CA GLU A 72 10.48 -11.37 0.91
C GLU A 72 11.60 -11.95 0.02
N PRO A 73 11.61 -13.26 -0.34
CA PRO A 73 12.62 -13.78 -1.27
C PRO A 73 12.58 -13.12 -2.65
N PHE A 74 11.38 -12.75 -3.12
CA PHE A 74 11.21 -12.08 -4.39
C PHE A 74 11.75 -10.64 -4.33
N ASP A 75 11.45 -9.91 -3.27
CA ASP A 75 11.89 -8.54 -3.08
C ASP A 75 13.40 -8.46 -2.85
N ASN A 76 13.99 -9.41 -2.13
CA ASN A 76 15.44 -9.52 -1.98
C ASN A 76 16.16 -9.71 -3.33
N LYS A 77 15.60 -10.54 -4.21
CA LYS A 77 16.27 -10.84 -5.50
C LYS A 77 15.99 -9.80 -6.58
N TYR A 78 14.79 -9.23 -6.62
CA TYR A 78 14.36 -8.38 -7.74
C TYR A 78 14.03 -6.96 -7.33
N THR A 79 13.10 -6.76 -6.38
CA THR A 79 12.61 -5.41 -6.08
C THR A 79 13.72 -4.54 -5.49
N ALA A 80 14.39 -5.01 -4.46
CA ALA A 80 15.40 -4.24 -3.76
C ALA A 80 16.59 -3.87 -4.68
N PRO A 81 17.26 -4.80 -5.36
CA PRO A 81 18.39 -4.45 -6.22
C PRO A 81 18.02 -3.56 -7.40
N LEU A 82 16.83 -3.78 -8.00
CA LEU A 82 16.39 -2.98 -9.15
C LEU A 82 16.11 -1.51 -8.79
N HIS A 83 15.83 -1.23 -7.52
CA HIS A 83 15.50 0.11 -7.02
C HIS A 83 16.57 0.70 -6.10
N GLY A 84 17.76 0.06 -6.00
CA GLY A 84 18.89 0.59 -5.25
C GLY A 84 18.76 0.45 -3.72
N PHE A 85 17.99 -0.52 -3.26
CA PHE A 85 17.95 -0.94 -1.87
C PHE A 85 18.93 -2.09 -1.62
N GLU A 86 19.42 -2.19 -0.40
CA GLU A 86 20.37 -3.24 0.01
C GLU A 86 19.70 -4.62 -0.02
N ASP A 87 18.50 -4.72 0.54
CA ASP A 87 17.69 -5.94 0.62
C ASP A 87 16.20 -5.58 0.79
N ALA A 88 15.34 -6.60 0.94
CA ALA A 88 13.91 -6.39 1.18
C ALA A 88 13.64 -5.64 2.49
N ALA A 89 14.42 -5.87 3.54
CA ALA A 89 14.24 -5.19 4.82
C ALA A 89 14.55 -3.69 4.70
N ASP A 90 15.61 -3.33 3.98
CA ASP A 90 15.93 -1.92 3.67
C ASP A 90 14.84 -1.28 2.81
N TYR A 91 14.35 -2.00 1.80
CA TYR A 91 13.21 -1.57 0.99
C TYR A 91 11.98 -1.31 1.86
N TYR A 92 11.56 -2.27 2.69
CA TYR A 92 10.38 -2.12 3.54
C TYR A 92 10.54 -0.98 4.54
N ARG A 93 11.70 -0.86 5.16
CA ARG A 93 12.00 0.21 6.12
C ARG A 93 11.93 1.60 5.47
N ARG A 94 12.59 1.78 4.32
CA ARG A 94 12.69 3.09 3.67
C ARG A 94 11.42 3.50 2.93
N CYS A 95 10.60 2.55 2.46
CA CYS A 95 9.37 2.80 1.71
C CYS A 95 8.10 2.76 2.55
N SER A 96 8.17 2.43 3.85
CA SER A 96 7.01 2.51 4.75
C SER A 96 6.58 3.96 4.94
N SER A 97 5.29 4.24 4.68
CA SER A 97 4.76 5.61 4.74
C SER A 97 4.63 6.17 6.15
N ALA A 98 4.59 5.31 7.17
CA ALA A 98 4.47 5.74 8.57
C ALA A 98 5.53 6.78 8.97
N GLN A 99 6.77 6.67 8.48
CA GLN A 99 7.85 7.59 8.78
C GLN A 99 7.70 8.98 8.14
N PHE A 100 6.79 9.14 7.19
CA PHE A 100 6.59 10.40 6.45
C PHE A 100 5.30 11.13 6.85
N ILE A 101 4.52 10.60 7.77
CA ILE A 101 3.23 11.16 8.17
C ILE A 101 3.38 12.59 8.68
N ASP A 102 4.39 12.86 9.51
CA ASP A 102 4.65 14.20 10.04
C ASP A 102 5.05 15.21 8.95
N SER A 103 5.44 14.73 7.78
CA SER A 103 5.81 15.53 6.62
C SER A 103 4.64 15.87 5.70
N ILE A 104 3.43 15.40 5.98
CA ILE A 104 2.24 15.67 5.17
C ILE A 104 1.94 17.18 5.22
N ARG A 105 1.79 17.83 4.06
CA ARG A 105 1.54 19.28 3.92
C ARG A 105 0.13 19.61 3.44
N VAL A 106 -0.59 18.66 2.90
CA VAL A 106 -1.96 18.84 2.41
C VAL A 106 -2.95 18.00 3.23
N PRO A 107 -4.20 18.43 3.40
CA PRO A 107 -5.21 17.60 4.05
C PRO A 107 -5.28 16.23 3.38
N THR A 108 -5.08 15.18 4.15
CA THR A 108 -5.03 13.80 3.65
C THR A 108 -5.98 12.92 4.44
N LEU A 109 -6.96 12.33 3.77
CA LEU A 109 -7.83 11.32 4.35
C LEU A 109 -7.22 9.94 4.09
N LEU A 110 -6.90 9.22 5.16
CA LEU A 110 -6.50 7.82 5.11
C LEU A 110 -7.65 6.95 5.62
N VAL A 111 -8.17 6.11 4.75
CA VAL A 111 -9.24 5.16 5.10
C VAL A 111 -8.67 3.75 5.17
N GLN A 112 -8.92 3.08 6.29
CA GLN A 112 -8.53 1.69 6.54
C GLN A 112 -9.78 0.88 6.94
N ALA A 113 -9.78 -0.43 6.70
CA ALA A 113 -10.84 -1.32 7.15
C ALA A 113 -10.31 -2.33 8.17
N GLN A 114 -11.07 -2.58 9.24
CA GLN A 114 -10.67 -3.55 10.28
C GLN A 114 -10.63 -4.98 9.77
N ASP A 115 -11.41 -5.28 8.74
CA ASP A 115 -11.48 -6.59 8.09
C ASP A 115 -10.52 -6.73 6.88
N ASP A 116 -9.57 -5.80 6.71
CA ASP A 116 -8.55 -5.90 5.67
C ASP A 116 -7.60 -7.07 5.96
N PRO A 117 -7.58 -8.12 5.11
CA PRO A 117 -6.76 -9.29 5.37
C PRO A 117 -5.26 -9.07 5.15
N PHE A 118 -4.86 -7.92 4.59
CA PHE A 118 -3.47 -7.65 4.21
C PHE A 118 -2.75 -6.72 5.20
N LEU A 119 -3.50 -6.06 6.09
CA LEU A 119 -2.97 -5.09 7.01
C LEU A 119 -3.00 -5.62 8.45
N SER A 120 -1.88 -5.49 9.13
CA SER A 120 -1.80 -5.71 10.57
C SER A 120 -2.25 -4.45 11.33
N ALA A 121 -2.52 -4.59 12.63
CA ALA A 121 -2.89 -3.46 13.49
C ALA A 121 -1.85 -2.33 13.49
N SER A 122 -0.57 -2.64 13.28
CA SER A 122 0.51 -1.65 13.19
C SER A 122 0.45 -0.79 11.93
N CYS A 123 -0.33 -1.19 10.92
CA CYS A 123 -0.57 -0.38 9.71
C CYS A 123 -1.61 0.74 9.92
N TYR A 124 -2.24 0.83 11.10
CA TYR A 124 -3.16 1.91 11.43
C TYR A 124 -2.43 3.00 12.22
N PRO A 125 -2.09 4.14 11.63
CA PRO A 125 -1.28 5.17 12.26
C PRO A 125 -2.16 6.07 13.16
N VAL A 126 -2.73 5.49 14.21
CA VAL A 126 -3.68 6.18 15.11
C VAL A 126 -3.00 7.31 15.86
N ALA A 127 -1.86 7.04 16.48
CA ALA A 127 -1.14 8.06 17.26
C ALA A 127 -0.61 9.19 16.38
N GLU A 128 -0.12 8.86 15.19
CA GLU A 128 0.36 9.82 14.20
C GLU A 128 -0.80 10.70 13.68
N ALA A 129 -1.98 10.12 13.48
CA ALA A 129 -3.17 10.87 13.05
C ALA A 129 -3.70 11.79 14.17
N GLU A 130 -3.71 11.33 15.42
CA GLU A 130 -4.09 12.15 16.57
C GLU A 130 -3.16 13.36 16.78
N ALA A 131 -1.88 13.22 16.41
CA ALA A 131 -0.89 14.28 16.50
C ALA A 131 -0.87 15.21 15.28
N SER A 132 -1.55 14.87 14.18
CA SER A 132 -1.49 15.60 12.92
C SER A 132 -2.74 16.45 12.68
N GLU A 133 -2.55 17.72 12.29
CA GLU A 133 -3.63 18.57 11.80
C GLU A 133 -3.99 18.31 10.33
N ARG A 134 -3.22 17.47 9.64
CA ARG A 134 -3.31 17.23 8.20
C ARG A 134 -3.72 15.81 7.84
N LEU A 135 -3.50 14.84 8.72
CA LEU A 135 -3.91 13.46 8.50
C LEU A 135 -5.24 13.18 9.20
N PHE A 136 -6.25 12.82 8.42
CA PHE A 136 -7.56 12.40 8.89
C PHE A 136 -7.64 10.88 8.72
N LEU A 137 -7.63 10.15 9.84
CA LEU A 137 -7.73 8.68 9.82
C LEU A 137 -9.17 8.25 10.02
N GLU A 138 -9.68 7.45 9.11
CA GLU A 138 -10.99 6.83 9.20
C GLU A 138 -10.84 5.31 9.14
N ILE A 139 -11.31 4.60 10.18
CA ILE A 139 -11.24 3.15 10.28
C ILE A 139 -12.66 2.60 10.23
N THR A 140 -13.01 1.95 9.13
CA THR A 140 -14.30 1.31 8.95
C THR A 140 -14.28 -0.11 9.52
N GLN A 141 -15.43 -0.61 9.96
CA GLN A 141 -15.55 -1.98 10.43
C GLN A 141 -15.39 -3.00 9.29
N PHE A 142 -15.92 -2.66 8.12
CA PHE A 142 -15.91 -3.49 6.93
C PHE A 142 -15.44 -2.68 5.73
N GLY A 143 -14.80 -3.34 4.78
CA GLY A 143 -14.26 -2.70 3.57
C GLY A 143 -13.34 -3.64 2.80
N GLY A 144 -12.75 -4.60 3.48
CA GLY A 144 -11.67 -5.40 2.94
C GLY A 144 -10.50 -4.53 2.49
N HIS A 145 -9.68 -5.02 1.57
CA HIS A 145 -8.53 -4.25 1.09
C HIS A 145 -8.90 -3.15 0.09
N VAL A 146 -9.82 -3.40 -0.82
CA VAL A 146 -10.18 -2.44 -1.90
C VAL A 146 -11.68 -2.40 -2.19
N GLY A 147 -12.48 -3.16 -1.46
CA GLY A 147 -13.91 -3.29 -1.73
C GLY A 147 -14.67 -2.02 -1.39
N PHE A 148 -14.71 -1.67 -0.12
CA PHE A 148 -15.46 -0.52 0.42
C PHE A 148 -16.81 -0.35 -0.29
N MET A 149 -17.50 -1.47 -0.47
CA MET A 149 -18.79 -1.50 -1.18
C MET A 149 -19.88 -0.98 -0.24
N GLY A 150 -20.77 -0.17 -0.78
CA GLY A 150 -22.08 0.11 -0.18
C GLY A 150 -22.97 -1.15 -0.17
N GLY A 151 -24.24 -0.98 0.17
CA GLY A 151 -25.21 -2.09 0.11
C GLY A 151 -25.36 -2.68 -1.31
N TRP A 152 -25.83 -3.91 -1.41
CA TRP A 152 -26.07 -4.65 -2.67
C TRP A 152 -26.93 -3.91 -3.72
N GLN A 153 -27.64 -2.87 -3.29
CA GLN A 153 -28.50 -2.06 -4.17
C GLN A 153 -27.84 -0.75 -4.63
N GLU A 154 -26.68 -0.40 -4.06
CA GLU A 154 -25.97 0.81 -4.46
C GLU A 154 -25.02 0.50 -5.61
N ARG A 155 -25.14 1.24 -6.72
CA ARG A 155 -24.24 1.13 -7.88
C ARG A 155 -22.89 1.80 -7.64
N ASP A 156 -22.80 2.68 -6.63
CA ASP A 156 -21.64 3.48 -6.35
C ASP A 156 -20.85 2.86 -5.20
N TYR A 157 -19.54 2.88 -5.32
CA TYR A 157 -18.66 2.46 -4.23
C TYR A 157 -18.70 3.50 -3.10
N TRP A 158 -18.79 3.02 -1.86
CA TRP A 158 -18.74 3.89 -0.69
C TRP A 158 -17.43 4.73 -0.68
N SER A 159 -16.31 4.15 -1.09
CA SER A 159 -15.02 4.83 -1.18
C SER A 159 -15.04 6.05 -2.11
N GLU A 160 -15.74 5.97 -3.24
CA GLU A 160 -15.87 7.08 -4.18
C GLU A 160 -16.69 8.22 -3.55
N LYS A 161 -17.82 7.90 -2.94
CA LYS A 161 -18.67 8.89 -2.24
C LYS A 161 -17.91 9.55 -1.10
N ARG A 162 -17.18 8.77 -0.29
CA ARG A 162 -16.41 9.30 0.84
C ARG A 162 -15.28 10.22 0.38
N ALA A 163 -14.58 9.83 -0.69
CA ALA A 163 -13.53 10.65 -1.29
C ALA A 163 -14.08 12.00 -1.80
N LEU A 164 -15.18 11.98 -2.54
CA LEU A 164 -15.82 13.19 -3.03
C LEU A 164 -16.29 14.09 -1.88
N THR A 165 -16.89 13.51 -0.85
CA THR A 165 -17.31 14.26 0.35
C THR A 165 -16.13 14.96 1.01
N PHE A 166 -15.00 14.28 1.18
CA PHE A 166 -13.81 14.88 1.78
C PHE A 166 -13.26 16.03 0.93
N ILE A 167 -13.21 15.85 -0.39
CA ILE A 167 -12.75 16.89 -1.32
C ILE A 167 -13.67 18.13 -1.24
N ASP A 168 -14.99 17.92 -1.18
CA ASP A 168 -15.95 19.02 -1.07
C ASP A 168 -15.86 19.77 0.27
N GLU A 169 -15.56 19.04 1.36
CA GLU A 169 -15.31 19.64 2.68
C GLU A 169 -14.06 20.52 2.67
N MET A 170 -12.99 20.07 2.02
CA MET A 170 -11.74 20.83 1.92
C MET A 170 -11.85 22.06 1.02
N ASN A 171 -12.71 22.04 0.02
CA ASN A 171 -12.93 23.19 -0.88
C ASN A 171 -13.77 24.31 -0.26
N LYS A 172 -14.43 24.07 0.87
CA LYS A 172 -15.27 25.06 1.58
C LYS A 172 -14.48 25.87 2.62
N ASN A 173 -13.28 25.43 2.95
CA ASN A 173 -12.36 26.06 3.89
C ASN A 173 -11.19 26.74 3.16
#